data_ccdd4a4410a34d2851596f2087fc1e08
#
_entry.id   ccdd4a4410a34d2851596f2087fc1e08
#
_cell.length_a   1.000
_cell.length_b   1.000
_cell.length_c   1.000
_cell.angle_alpha   90.00
_cell.angle_beta   90.00
_cell.angle_gamma   90.00
#
_symmetry.space_group_name_H-M   'P 1'
#
loop_
_entity.id
_entity.type
_entity.pdbx_description
1 polymer ?
#
loop_
_entity_poly.entity_id
_entity_poly.type
_entity_poly.pdbx_seq_one_letter_code
_entity_poly.pdbx_strand_id
1 'polypeptide(L)'
;MRPYVLAVTATLACALAVAPASAAYVTHAFVTGAEQAALEARADQFADPQVFVRQDGAAAVTGAQGIAHAAGLRPALMTDDPVTAAFNAQGKALGFNLGSWFGARGTVVYDPASAKPQVAMGFAGLNPGGVYSVFERRGTPGGATFAPLDGNGARTTFSADAQGNAALQLTLNAPLLPGSALVIVYHSDGTAHGTDPGQPGVTAHAQLMYRLQ
;
A
#
# COMPACT_ATOMS: atom_id res chain seq x y z
N MET A 1 -82.22 32.06 3.53
CA MET A 1 -80.78 32.16 3.90
C MET A 1 -80.21 30.73 3.99
N ARG A 2 -79.31 30.36 3.04
CA ARG A 2 -78.63 29.02 3.06
C ARG A 2 -77.21 29.26 3.53
N PRO A 3 -76.69 28.47 4.49
CA PRO A 3 -75.30 28.58 4.88
C PRO A 3 -74.39 27.83 3.87
N TYR A 4 -73.32 28.49 3.41
CA TYR A 4 -72.27 27.90 2.65
C TYR A 4 -71.31 27.20 3.60
N VAL A 5 -71.12 25.89 3.39
CA VAL A 5 -70.09 25.11 4.08
C VAL A 5 -68.79 25.20 3.23
N LEU A 6 -67.81 25.84 3.80
CA LEU A 6 -66.40 25.84 3.20
C LEU A 6 -65.70 24.49 3.55
N ALA A 7 -65.45 23.70 2.54
CA ALA A 7 -64.58 22.53 2.69
C ALA A 7 -63.14 22.94 2.59
N VAL A 8 -62.40 22.81 3.69
CA VAL A 8 -60.95 22.98 3.71
C VAL A 8 -60.28 21.63 3.36
N THR A 9 -59.75 21.51 2.17
CA THR A 9 -58.95 20.37 1.76
C THR A 9 -57.49 20.55 2.28
N ALA A 10 -57.16 19.79 3.32
CA ALA A 10 -55.76 19.72 3.80
C ALA A 10 -54.95 18.78 2.89
N THR A 11 -54.03 19.34 2.09
CA THR A 11 -53.07 18.60 1.32
C THR A 11 -51.95 18.12 2.25
N LEU A 12 -51.91 16.83 2.54
CA LEU A 12 -50.84 16.18 3.31
C LEU A 12 -49.62 16.02 2.37
N ALA A 13 -48.62 16.91 2.48
CA ALA A 13 -47.37 16.77 1.82
C ALA A 13 -46.54 15.65 2.50
N CYS A 14 -46.49 14.47 1.87
CA CYS A 14 -45.66 13.37 2.31
C CYS A 14 -44.21 13.71 1.95
N ALA A 15 -43.42 14.25 2.89
CA ALA A 15 -42.02 14.41 2.75
C ALA A 15 -41.37 13.02 2.79
N LEU A 16 -40.98 12.48 1.65
CA LEU A 16 -40.11 11.32 1.55
C LEU A 16 -38.77 11.71 2.15
N ALA A 17 -38.53 11.33 3.40
CA ALA A 17 -37.17 11.37 3.97
C ALA A 17 -36.30 10.35 3.21
N VAL A 18 -35.46 10.85 2.35
CA VAL A 18 -34.38 10.03 1.75
C VAL A 18 -33.45 9.67 2.91
N ALA A 19 -33.50 8.43 3.36
CA ALA A 19 -32.50 7.93 4.31
C ALA A 19 -31.12 8.10 3.70
N PRO A 20 -30.12 8.59 4.44
CA PRO A 20 -28.76 8.66 3.94
C PRO A 20 -28.33 7.25 3.56
N ALA A 21 -27.81 7.07 2.34
CA ALA A 21 -27.21 5.81 1.93
C ALA A 21 -26.13 5.45 2.96
N SER A 22 -26.27 4.28 3.60
CA SER A 22 -25.24 3.79 4.51
C SER A 22 -23.96 3.60 3.73
N ALA A 23 -22.84 4.13 4.25
CA ALA A 23 -21.51 3.94 3.65
C ALA A 23 -21.23 2.45 3.47
N ALA A 24 -20.93 2.03 2.23
CA ALA A 24 -20.62 0.64 1.90
C ALA A 24 -19.10 0.42 2.03
N TYR A 25 -18.62 0.23 3.27
CA TYR A 25 -17.20 -0.05 3.50
C TYR A 25 -16.82 -1.41 2.91
N VAL A 26 -15.68 -1.41 2.21
CA VAL A 26 -15.02 -2.63 1.71
C VAL A 26 -13.73 -2.88 2.49
N THR A 27 -13.43 -4.16 2.71
CA THR A 27 -12.21 -4.59 3.41
C THR A 27 -11.39 -5.46 2.47
N HIS A 28 -10.13 -5.13 2.32
CA HIS A 28 -9.20 -5.86 1.46
C HIS A 28 -7.91 -6.18 2.19
N ALA A 29 -7.26 -7.28 1.80
CA ALA A 29 -5.93 -7.66 2.27
C ALA A 29 -4.85 -7.08 1.34
N PHE A 30 -3.73 -6.68 1.92
CA PHE A 30 -2.49 -6.45 1.19
C PHE A 30 -1.81 -7.80 0.88
N VAL A 31 -1.10 -7.85 -0.24
CA VAL A 31 -0.16 -8.93 -0.60
C VAL A 31 1.27 -8.39 -0.55
N THR A 32 2.26 -9.27 -0.45
CA THR A 32 3.68 -8.87 -0.55
C THR A 32 4.01 -8.45 -1.98
N GLY A 33 5.09 -7.67 -2.14
CA GLY A 33 5.57 -7.27 -3.46
C GLY A 33 5.91 -8.47 -4.35
N ALA A 34 6.43 -9.56 -3.77
CA ALA A 34 6.72 -10.80 -4.47
C ALA A 34 5.45 -11.55 -4.91
N GLU A 35 4.42 -11.63 -4.06
CA GLU A 35 3.11 -12.20 -4.42
C GLU A 35 2.45 -11.39 -5.55
N GLN A 36 2.52 -10.06 -5.50
CA GLN A 36 1.99 -9.21 -6.56
C GLN A 36 2.71 -9.46 -7.88
N ALA A 37 4.03 -9.58 -7.89
CA ALA A 37 4.82 -9.88 -9.08
C ALA A 37 4.42 -11.24 -9.71
N ALA A 38 4.13 -12.23 -8.88
CA ALA A 38 3.64 -13.53 -9.31
C ALA A 38 2.22 -13.47 -9.91
N LEU A 39 1.31 -12.72 -9.27
CA LEU A 39 -0.05 -12.52 -9.78
C LEU A 39 -0.07 -11.81 -11.14
N GLU A 40 0.92 -10.98 -11.43
CA GLU A 40 1.10 -10.32 -12.73
C GLU A 40 1.72 -11.23 -13.81
N ALA A 41 1.90 -12.53 -13.54
CA ALA A 41 2.40 -13.57 -14.45
C ALA A 41 3.79 -13.25 -15.05
N ARG A 42 4.62 -12.52 -14.36
CA ARG A 42 5.91 -12.03 -14.87
C ARG A 42 7.11 -12.86 -14.48
N ALA A 43 6.95 -13.89 -13.65
CA ALA A 43 8.07 -14.74 -13.28
C ALA A 43 7.61 -16.14 -12.88
N ASP A 44 8.34 -17.15 -13.35
CA ASP A 44 8.31 -18.52 -12.86
C ASP A 44 8.81 -18.64 -11.40
N GLN A 45 9.22 -17.51 -10.82
CA GLN A 45 9.77 -17.40 -9.47
C GLN A 45 9.21 -16.15 -8.80
N PHE A 46 8.68 -16.33 -7.60
CA PHE A 46 8.19 -15.28 -6.71
C PHE A 46 9.38 -14.45 -6.17
N ALA A 47 9.98 -13.64 -7.01
CA ALA A 47 11.15 -12.84 -6.69
C ALA A 47 10.75 -11.43 -6.25
N ASP A 48 11.34 -10.97 -5.15
CA ASP A 48 11.23 -9.56 -4.75
C ASP A 48 12.27 -8.73 -5.54
N PRO A 49 11.84 -7.73 -6.34
CA PRO A 49 12.77 -6.95 -7.14
C PRO A 49 13.58 -5.92 -6.35
N GLN A 50 13.26 -5.70 -5.07
CA GLN A 50 13.83 -4.63 -4.25
C GLN A 50 14.57 -5.12 -3.00
N VAL A 51 14.50 -6.43 -2.71
CA VAL A 51 15.23 -7.07 -1.62
C VAL A 51 16.11 -8.17 -2.18
N PHE A 52 17.33 -8.27 -1.67
CA PHE A 52 18.37 -9.12 -2.21
C PHE A 52 18.93 -10.06 -1.13
N VAL A 53 19.49 -11.19 -1.60
CA VAL A 53 20.25 -12.13 -0.78
C VAL A 53 21.64 -12.32 -1.38
N ARG A 54 22.59 -12.75 -0.57
CA ARG A 54 23.93 -13.08 -1.06
C ARG A 54 23.90 -14.37 -1.87
N GLN A 55 24.62 -14.33 -2.99
CA GLN A 55 24.86 -15.50 -3.82
C GLN A 55 26.27 -15.39 -4.42
N ASP A 56 27.16 -16.29 -4.00
CA ASP A 56 28.52 -16.31 -4.52
C ASP A 56 28.53 -16.50 -6.04
N GLY A 57 29.39 -15.75 -6.72
CA GLY A 57 29.51 -15.80 -8.16
C GLY A 57 28.40 -15.07 -8.95
N ALA A 58 27.37 -14.51 -8.29
CA ALA A 58 26.36 -13.71 -8.98
C ALA A 58 26.98 -12.44 -9.58
N ALA A 59 26.70 -12.17 -10.86
CA ALA A 59 27.15 -10.95 -11.53
C ALA A 59 26.36 -9.73 -11.08
N ALA A 60 26.96 -8.54 -11.16
CA ALA A 60 26.22 -7.28 -11.08
C ALA A 60 25.35 -7.12 -12.33
N VAL A 61 24.06 -6.96 -12.16
CA VAL A 61 23.09 -6.80 -13.27
C VAL A 61 22.02 -5.76 -12.94
N THR A 62 21.39 -5.24 -13.97
CA THR A 62 20.15 -4.47 -13.83
C THR A 62 18.99 -5.43 -13.98
N GLY A 63 18.22 -5.62 -12.91
CA GLY A 63 17.09 -6.54 -12.85
C GLY A 63 15.75 -5.87 -13.14
N ALA A 64 14.69 -6.46 -12.61
CA ALA A 64 13.34 -5.93 -12.70
C ALA A 64 13.24 -4.49 -12.12
N GLN A 65 12.29 -3.71 -12.60
CA GLN A 65 12.09 -2.30 -12.25
C GLN A 65 13.32 -1.39 -12.55
N GLY A 66 14.29 -1.85 -13.35
CA GLY A 66 15.49 -1.09 -13.64
C GLY A 66 16.48 -0.98 -12.47
N ILE A 67 16.35 -1.81 -11.44
CA ILE A 67 17.20 -1.78 -10.25
C ILE A 67 18.51 -2.51 -10.54
N ALA A 68 19.62 -1.76 -10.55
CA ALA A 68 20.95 -2.32 -10.63
C ALA A 68 21.40 -2.80 -9.25
N HIS A 69 21.87 -4.04 -9.15
CA HIS A 69 22.42 -4.58 -7.90
C HIS A 69 23.91 -4.95 -8.04
N ALA A 70 24.62 -4.92 -6.91
CA ALA A 70 26.03 -5.26 -6.84
C ALA A 70 26.27 -6.75 -7.15
N ALA A 71 27.49 -7.09 -7.56
CA ALA A 71 27.93 -8.49 -7.67
C ALA A 71 27.85 -9.20 -6.31
N GLY A 72 27.62 -10.52 -6.34
CA GLY A 72 27.42 -11.33 -5.14
C GLY A 72 26.03 -11.21 -4.53
N LEU A 73 25.08 -10.60 -5.25
CA LEU A 73 23.67 -10.47 -4.85
C LEU A 73 22.76 -10.99 -5.96
N ARG A 74 21.60 -11.51 -5.55
CA ARG A 74 20.44 -11.74 -6.43
C ARG A 74 19.15 -11.29 -5.74
N PRO A 75 18.07 -11.03 -6.48
CA PRO A 75 16.76 -10.82 -5.88
C PRO A 75 16.36 -11.98 -4.96
N ALA A 76 15.74 -11.65 -3.82
CA ALA A 76 15.23 -12.64 -2.88
C ALA A 76 14.03 -13.37 -3.48
N LEU A 77 13.94 -14.69 -3.28
CA LEU A 77 12.82 -15.53 -3.69
C LEU A 77 11.97 -15.85 -2.46
N MET A 78 10.64 -15.96 -2.64
CA MET A 78 9.75 -16.43 -1.57
C MET A 78 10.05 -17.87 -1.14
N THR A 79 10.78 -18.63 -1.96
CA THR A 79 11.23 -20.01 -1.67
C THR A 79 12.58 -20.06 -0.98
N ASP A 80 13.27 -18.93 -0.79
CA ASP A 80 14.50 -18.89 -0.01
C ASP A 80 14.24 -19.22 1.46
N ASP A 81 15.27 -19.71 2.15
CA ASP A 81 15.18 -20.00 3.57
C ASP A 81 14.76 -18.74 4.35
N PRO A 82 13.66 -18.79 5.15
CA PRO A 82 13.17 -17.64 5.90
C PRO A 82 14.19 -17.00 6.85
N VAL A 83 15.22 -17.75 7.30
CA VAL A 83 16.27 -17.20 8.19
C VAL A 83 17.36 -16.45 7.43
N THR A 84 17.34 -16.47 6.08
CA THR A 84 18.31 -15.77 5.24
C THR A 84 18.24 -14.26 5.46
N ALA A 85 19.40 -13.63 5.70
CA ALA A 85 19.51 -12.19 5.88
C ALA A 85 19.19 -11.44 4.58
N ALA A 86 18.44 -10.34 4.70
CA ALA A 86 18.07 -9.47 3.60
C ALA A 86 19.07 -8.31 3.41
N PHE A 87 19.29 -7.94 2.16
CA PHE A 87 20.20 -6.87 1.75
C PHE A 87 19.51 -5.91 0.76
N ASN A 88 19.95 -4.67 0.71
CA ASN A 88 19.61 -3.77 -0.37
C ASN A 88 20.45 -4.03 -1.63
N ALA A 89 20.13 -3.38 -2.74
CA ALA A 89 20.83 -3.55 -4.02
C ALA A 89 22.34 -3.23 -3.98
N GLN A 90 22.78 -2.46 -3.00
CA GLN A 90 24.19 -2.11 -2.78
C GLN A 90 24.93 -3.09 -1.85
N GLY A 91 24.23 -4.12 -1.32
CA GLY A 91 24.81 -5.10 -0.40
C GLY A 91 24.87 -4.67 1.05
N LYS A 92 24.20 -3.56 1.43
CA LYS A 92 23.99 -3.17 2.82
C LYS A 92 22.91 -4.06 3.44
N ALA A 93 23.21 -4.66 4.61
CA ALA A 93 22.22 -5.45 5.33
C ALA A 93 21.04 -4.58 5.77
N LEU A 94 19.81 -5.11 5.61
CA LEU A 94 18.57 -4.43 5.96
C LEU A 94 18.17 -4.64 7.45
N GLY A 95 18.89 -5.51 8.17
CA GLY A 95 18.67 -5.74 9.60
C GLY A 95 17.55 -6.74 9.93
N PHE A 96 16.94 -7.36 8.93
CA PHE A 96 15.91 -8.39 9.08
C PHE A 96 16.20 -9.59 8.17
N ASN A 97 15.44 -10.68 8.33
CA ASN A 97 15.48 -11.87 7.49
C ASN A 97 14.27 -11.95 6.55
N LEU A 98 14.31 -12.86 5.59
CA LEU A 98 13.24 -13.02 4.60
C LEU A 98 11.92 -13.47 5.23
N GLY A 99 11.95 -14.26 6.31
CA GLY A 99 10.74 -14.65 7.03
C GLY A 99 9.98 -13.46 7.60
N SER A 100 10.70 -12.47 8.16
CA SER A 100 10.11 -11.21 8.61
C SER A 100 9.61 -10.37 7.44
N TRP A 101 10.36 -10.33 6.34
CA TRP A 101 10.00 -9.54 5.17
C TRP A 101 8.74 -10.05 4.48
N PHE A 102 8.68 -11.34 4.14
CA PHE A 102 7.53 -11.96 3.48
C PHE A 102 6.39 -12.31 4.44
N GLY A 103 6.63 -12.29 5.74
CA GLY A 103 5.63 -12.52 6.77
C GLY A 103 4.72 -11.32 7.08
N ALA A 104 5.03 -10.15 6.55
CA ALA A 104 4.23 -8.95 6.75
C ALA A 104 2.83 -9.10 6.16
N ARG A 105 1.84 -8.55 6.86
CA ARG A 105 0.42 -8.57 6.46
C ARG A 105 -0.21 -7.21 6.71
N GLY A 106 -1.27 -6.90 5.96
CA GLY A 106 -2.06 -5.69 6.19
C GLY A 106 -3.47 -5.83 5.65
N THR A 107 -4.33 -4.96 6.15
CA THR A 107 -5.70 -4.79 5.67
C THR A 107 -5.97 -3.32 5.42
N VAL A 108 -6.82 -3.03 4.45
CA VAL A 108 -7.37 -1.69 4.19
C VAL A 108 -8.88 -1.74 4.19
N VAL A 109 -9.49 -0.74 4.82
CA VAL A 109 -10.95 -0.54 4.86
C VAL A 109 -11.25 0.87 4.39
N TYR A 110 -12.14 1.00 3.40
CA TYR A 110 -12.59 2.31 2.90
C TYR A 110 -13.95 2.20 2.21
N ASP A 111 -14.62 3.35 1.98
CA ASP A 111 -15.82 3.44 1.16
C ASP A 111 -15.45 3.90 -0.25
N PRO A 112 -15.51 3.02 -1.27
CA PRO A 112 -15.12 3.35 -2.64
C PRO A 112 -16.06 4.36 -3.32
N ALA A 113 -17.30 4.53 -2.83
CA ALA A 113 -18.27 5.48 -3.38
C ALA A 113 -18.12 6.90 -2.81
N SER A 114 -17.32 7.06 -1.76
CA SER A 114 -17.12 8.37 -1.12
C SER A 114 -16.23 9.27 -1.95
N ALA A 115 -16.65 10.52 -2.17
CA ALA A 115 -15.81 11.56 -2.79
C ALA A 115 -14.61 11.97 -1.91
N LYS A 116 -14.71 11.72 -0.59
CA LYS A 116 -13.64 11.94 0.40
C LYS A 116 -13.55 10.71 1.30
N PRO A 117 -12.99 9.59 0.83
CA PRO A 117 -12.99 8.35 1.57
C PRO A 117 -12.22 8.49 2.89
N GLN A 118 -12.78 7.93 3.94
CA GLN A 118 -12.01 7.58 5.12
C GLN A 118 -11.35 6.23 4.86
N VAL A 119 -10.05 6.17 5.00
CA VAL A 119 -9.25 4.96 4.82
C VAL A 119 -8.64 4.58 6.16
N ALA A 120 -8.90 3.36 6.59
CA ALA A 120 -8.27 2.77 7.76
C ALA A 120 -7.41 1.59 7.30
N MET A 121 -6.15 1.54 7.75
CA MET A 121 -5.21 0.47 7.47
C MET A 121 -4.64 -0.09 8.76
N GLY A 122 -4.49 -1.41 8.83
CA GLY A 122 -3.84 -2.11 9.92
C GLY A 122 -2.76 -3.04 9.39
N PHE A 123 -1.62 -3.11 10.07
CA PHE A 123 -0.47 -3.89 9.65
C PHE A 123 0.07 -4.73 10.81
N ALA A 124 0.63 -5.91 10.48
CA ALA A 124 1.31 -6.80 11.41
C ALA A 124 2.51 -7.46 10.72
N GLY A 125 3.54 -7.81 11.50
CA GLY A 125 4.76 -8.45 11.01
C GLY A 125 5.66 -7.52 10.19
N LEU A 126 5.47 -6.21 10.30
CA LEU A 126 6.42 -5.23 9.77
C LEU A 126 7.76 -5.30 10.52
N ASN A 127 8.82 -4.73 9.96
CA ASN A 127 10.09 -4.62 10.65
C ASN A 127 9.93 -3.74 11.91
N PRO A 128 10.16 -4.27 13.13
CA PRO A 128 9.99 -3.51 14.37
C PRO A 128 10.79 -2.21 14.38
N GLY A 129 10.14 -1.10 14.72
CA GLY A 129 10.74 0.24 14.71
C GLY A 129 11.01 0.79 13.31
N GLY A 130 10.69 0.04 12.25
CA GLY A 130 10.88 0.48 10.86
C GLY A 130 10.02 1.66 10.50
N VAL A 131 10.54 2.56 9.65
CA VAL A 131 9.82 3.71 9.10
C VAL A 131 9.19 3.32 7.76
N TYR A 132 7.93 3.66 7.60
CA TYR A 132 7.11 3.30 6.44
C TYR A 132 6.34 4.50 5.91
N SER A 133 6.02 4.46 4.60
CA SER A 133 5.08 5.42 3.98
C SER A 133 4.07 4.69 3.09
N VAL A 134 2.89 5.30 2.94
CA VAL A 134 1.84 4.81 2.05
C VAL A 134 1.74 5.70 0.82
N PHE A 135 1.86 5.09 -0.34
CA PHE A 135 1.71 5.75 -1.63
C PHE A 135 0.58 5.13 -2.45
N GLU A 136 -0.10 5.95 -3.24
CA GLU A 136 -0.87 5.48 -4.38
C GLU A 136 0.07 5.38 -5.59
N ARG A 137 0.22 4.16 -6.13
CA ARG A 137 0.96 3.89 -7.36
C ARG A 137 0.00 3.90 -8.53
N ARG A 138 0.25 4.72 -9.53
CA ARG A 138 -0.50 4.78 -10.77
C ARG A 138 0.37 4.34 -11.94
N GLY A 139 -0.13 3.41 -12.76
CA GLY A 139 0.52 3.03 -14.00
C GLY A 139 0.51 4.17 -15.01
N THR A 140 1.61 4.36 -15.72
CA THR A 140 1.75 5.29 -16.84
C THR A 140 2.37 4.58 -18.04
N PRO A 141 2.26 5.07 -19.28
CA PRO A 141 2.83 4.44 -20.47
C PRO A 141 4.34 4.17 -20.41
N GLY A 142 5.08 4.83 -19.52
CA GLY A 142 6.53 4.65 -19.35
C GLY A 142 6.95 4.07 -18.00
N GLY A 143 5.99 3.65 -17.15
CA GLY A 143 6.34 3.16 -15.83
C GLY A 143 5.23 3.33 -14.79
N ALA A 144 5.54 3.95 -13.67
CA ALA A 144 4.58 4.26 -12.63
C ALA A 144 4.93 5.59 -11.93
N THR A 145 3.90 6.30 -11.51
CA THR A 145 4.04 7.44 -10.59
C THR A 145 3.59 7.03 -9.20
N PHE A 146 4.17 7.67 -8.19
CA PHE A 146 3.84 7.49 -6.80
C PHE A 146 3.39 8.82 -6.22
N ALA A 147 2.30 8.83 -5.48
CA ALA A 147 1.80 10.00 -4.78
C ALA A 147 1.40 9.59 -3.36
N PRO A 148 1.83 10.32 -2.30
CA PRO A 148 1.35 10.05 -0.95
C PRO A 148 -0.15 10.33 -0.88
N LEU A 149 -0.89 9.51 -0.12
CA LEU A 149 -2.36 9.60 -0.07
C LEU A 149 -2.89 10.93 0.46
N ASP A 150 -2.12 11.65 1.27
CA ASP A 150 -2.46 12.98 1.79
C ASP A 150 -1.94 14.13 0.94
N GLY A 151 -1.26 13.84 -0.17
CA GLY A 151 -0.70 14.79 -1.12
C GLY A 151 0.67 15.37 -0.73
N ASN A 152 1.12 15.23 0.53
CA ASN A 152 2.39 15.79 0.99
C ASN A 152 3.28 14.82 1.81
N GLY A 153 2.78 13.63 2.11
CA GLY A 153 3.51 12.59 2.84
C GLY A 153 3.57 12.75 4.36
N ALA A 154 2.99 13.83 4.91
CA ALA A 154 3.12 14.12 6.34
C ALA A 154 2.30 13.15 7.23
N ARG A 155 1.12 12.73 6.77
CA ARG A 155 0.20 11.85 7.49
C ARG A 155 0.20 10.41 6.98
N THR A 156 0.91 10.13 5.90
CA THR A 156 1.03 8.78 5.30
C THR A 156 2.29 8.07 5.73
N THR A 157 3.10 8.70 6.58
CA THR A 157 4.30 8.13 7.20
C THR A 157 3.98 7.63 8.59
N PHE A 158 4.50 6.45 8.95
CA PHE A 158 4.34 5.84 10.26
C PHE A 158 5.54 4.98 10.62
N SER A 159 5.68 4.63 11.90
CA SER A 159 6.65 3.63 12.37
C SER A 159 5.91 2.42 12.91
N ALA A 160 6.46 1.23 12.66
CA ALA A 160 6.00 0.02 13.30
C ALA A 160 6.40 0.02 14.80
N ASP A 161 5.54 -0.55 15.64
CA ASP A 161 5.86 -0.75 17.06
C ASP A 161 6.93 -1.84 17.27
N ALA A 162 7.29 -2.10 18.53
CA ALA A 162 8.27 -3.11 18.89
C ALA A 162 7.85 -4.54 18.54
N GLN A 163 6.57 -4.78 18.24
CA GLN A 163 6.00 -6.05 17.80
C GLN A 163 5.79 -6.12 16.29
N GLY A 164 6.14 -5.06 15.55
CA GLY A 164 5.94 -4.96 14.11
C GLY A 164 4.50 -4.65 13.70
N ASN A 165 3.69 -4.06 14.58
CA ASN A 165 2.35 -3.62 14.25
C ASN A 165 2.31 -2.13 13.96
N ALA A 166 1.34 -1.73 13.14
CA ALA A 166 1.02 -0.33 12.90
C ALA A 166 -0.45 -0.16 12.49
N ALA A 167 -0.99 1.04 12.71
CA ALA A 167 -2.30 1.42 12.21
C ALA A 167 -2.25 2.85 11.67
N LEU A 168 -3.02 3.10 10.62
CA LEU A 168 -3.12 4.41 9.98
C LEU A 168 -4.57 4.72 9.63
N GLN A 169 -5.02 5.93 9.94
CA GLN A 169 -6.33 6.44 9.53
C GLN A 169 -6.18 7.78 8.83
N LEU A 170 -6.81 7.91 7.67
CA LEU A 170 -6.74 9.09 6.82
C LEU A 170 -8.14 9.43 6.28
N THR A 171 -8.41 10.73 6.10
CA THR A 171 -9.46 11.20 5.19
C THR A 171 -8.77 11.72 3.94
N LEU A 172 -9.10 11.13 2.80
CA LEU A 172 -8.51 11.54 1.53
C LEU A 172 -9.24 12.75 0.94
N ASN A 173 -8.53 13.56 0.19
CA ASN A 173 -9.12 14.73 -0.51
C ASN A 173 -9.79 14.36 -1.84
N ALA A 174 -9.56 13.14 -2.34
CA ALA A 174 -10.10 12.61 -3.58
C ALA A 174 -10.31 11.09 -3.46
N PRO A 175 -11.19 10.49 -4.27
CA PRO A 175 -11.33 9.05 -4.36
C PRO A 175 -10.03 8.36 -4.79
N LEU A 176 -9.84 7.14 -4.32
CA LEU A 176 -8.81 6.23 -4.85
C LEU A 176 -9.19 5.83 -6.28
N LEU A 177 -8.23 5.79 -7.18
CA LEU A 177 -8.51 5.53 -8.59
C LEU A 177 -8.53 4.02 -8.89
N PRO A 178 -9.57 3.49 -9.56
CA PRO A 178 -9.56 2.13 -10.07
C PRO A 178 -8.32 1.86 -10.94
N GLY A 179 -7.73 0.67 -10.80
CA GLY A 179 -6.52 0.28 -11.52
C GLY A 179 -5.21 0.82 -10.93
N SER A 180 -5.26 1.72 -9.94
CA SER A 180 -4.10 2.09 -9.14
C SER A 180 -3.81 1.04 -8.05
N ALA A 181 -2.74 1.24 -7.27
CA ALA A 181 -2.43 0.38 -6.13
C ALA A 181 -2.00 1.21 -4.92
N LEU A 182 -2.39 0.79 -3.72
CA LEU A 182 -1.77 1.24 -2.48
C LEU A 182 -0.48 0.45 -2.27
N VAL A 183 0.61 1.15 -1.98
CA VAL A 183 1.93 0.55 -1.76
C VAL A 183 2.47 1.00 -0.42
N ILE A 184 2.88 0.04 0.40
CA ILE A 184 3.52 0.27 1.68
C ILE A 184 5.02 0.16 1.46
N VAL A 185 5.71 1.27 1.58
CA VAL A 185 7.16 1.39 1.33
C VAL A 185 7.90 1.45 2.66
N TYR A 186 8.81 0.51 2.87
CA TYR A 186 9.79 0.51 3.95
C TYR A 186 10.98 1.40 3.58
N HIS A 187 11.40 2.27 4.50
CA HIS A 187 12.57 3.15 4.37
C HIS A 187 13.76 2.58 5.13
N SER A 188 14.70 1.95 4.43
CA SER A 188 15.86 1.28 5.06
C SER A 188 16.94 2.22 5.58
N ASP A 189 16.84 3.50 5.29
CA ASP A 189 17.66 4.57 5.88
C ASP A 189 17.03 5.19 7.14
N GLY A 190 15.83 4.72 7.52
CA GLY A 190 15.11 5.20 8.70
C GLY A 190 14.47 6.58 8.54
N THR A 191 14.40 7.11 7.30
CA THR A 191 13.92 8.46 7.03
C THR A 191 12.76 8.44 6.02
N ALA A 192 11.66 9.11 6.35
CA ALA A 192 10.60 9.37 5.39
C ALA A 192 10.99 10.52 4.44
N HIS A 193 10.70 10.35 3.16
CA HIS A 193 11.10 11.29 2.11
C HIS A 193 9.93 12.18 1.61
N GLY A 194 8.83 12.27 2.38
CA GLY A 194 7.68 13.11 2.05
C GLY A 194 6.96 12.63 0.78
N THR A 195 7.07 13.37 -0.30
CA THR A 195 6.42 13.04 -1.59
C THR A 195 7.24 12.08 -2.45
N ASP A 196 8.50 11.85 -2.13
CA ASP A 196 9.39 10.92 -2.83
C ASP A 196 9.38 9.56 -2.11
N PRO A 197 9.10 8.43 -2.77
CA PRO A 197 9.22 7.12 -2.15
C PRO A 197 10.65 6.72 -1.78
N GLY A 198 11.67 7.44 -2.25
CA GLY A 198 13.08 7.08 -2.14
C GLY A 198 13.59 6.24 -3.30
N GLN A 199 14.85 5.84 -3.26
CA GLN A 199 15.48 5.05 -4.33
C GLN A 199 15.09 3.57 -4.21
N PRO A 200 14.35 3.00 -5.20
CA PRO A 200 13.90 1.61 -5.16
C PRO A 200 15.06 0.63 -5.00
N GLY A 201 14.91 -0.33 -4.08
CA GLY A 201 15.92 -1.35 -3.78
C GLY A 201 17.16 -0.84 -3.04
N VAL A 202 17.28 0.47 -2.77
CA VAL A 202 18.41 1.06 -2.03
C VAL A 202 17.95 1.63 -0.69
N THR A 203 17.05 2.61 -0.70
CA THR A 203 16.46 3.22 0.50
C THR A 203 14.96 2.93 0.64
N ALA A 204 14.29 2.63 -0.49
CA ALA A 204 12.87 2.34 -0.56
C ALA A 204 12.61 0.90 -0.99
N HIS A 205 11.78 0.19 -0.23
CA HIS A 205 11.43 -1.21 -0.48
C HIS A 205 9.91 -1.39 -0.35
N ALA A 206 9.23 -1.68 -1.46
CA ALA A 206 7.79 -1.93 -1.49
C ALA A 206 7.49 -3.29 -0.84
N GLN A 207 7.07 -3.30 0.43
CA GLN A 207 6.83 -4.54 1.17
C GLN A 207 5.44 -5.10 0.92
N LEU A 208 4.41 -4.26 0.98
CA LEU A 208 3.02 -4.67 0.82
C LEU A 208 2.34 -3.86 -0.27
N MET A 209 1.40 -4.48 -0.98
CA MET A 209 0.63 -3.85 -2.05
C MET A 209 -0.83 -4.30 -2.03
N TYR A 210 -1.75 -3.39 -2.33
CA TYR A 210 -3.15 -3.70 -2.63
C TYR A 210 -3.55 -3.00 -3.93
N ARG A 211 -4.03 -3.77 -4.93
CA ARG A 211 -4.49 -3.24 -6.21
C ARG A 211 -5.97 -2.88 -6.13
N LEU A 212 -6.28 -1.63 -6.45
CA LEU A 212 -7.65 -1.12 -6.51
C LEU A 212 -8.36 -1.65 -7.77
N GLN A 213 -9.53 -2.23 -7.59
CA GLN A 213 -10.37 -2.79 -8.65
C GLN A 213 -11.39 -1.77 -9.18
#